data_bd80fa553bd6d9790658a480a80fa798
#
_entry.id   bd80fa553bd6d9790658a480a80fa798
#
_cell.length_a   1.000
_cell.length_b   1.000
_cell.length_c   1.000
_cell.angle_alpha   90.00
_cell.angle_beta   90.00
_cell.angle_gamma   90.00
#
_symmetry.space_group_name_H-M   'P 1'
#
loop_
_entity.id
_entity.type
_entity.pdbx_description
1 polymer ?
#
loop_
_entity_poly.entity_id
_entity_poly.type
_entity_poly.pdbx_seq_one_letter_code
_entity_poly.pdbx_strand_id
1 'polypeptide(L)'
;MVKMMEKKNYCKEIQDYIDYASNNPNKISEDIKLCIENIVKPTLSRDDIIFDEKVFQDCIKFCEKWFYPLFPYQKFIYAFFFMYEKETPSLVIFSEILILMGRGNGKDGMLMPLCCFLLTHYYGIKNYNIDIVATSEEQAINTFNVVYNMLDENKTVMKKYFEWNKTEIRNKKTNSKLRYNTSNAKTKDGKQTGMILFNEYHAYEDYKQINVYSSGLGKIEHARTVIITTNGTVREGPLDEKISISESVLRGEDNFLNLLPFLYRLKKREDVDKAFAKFLETKDKKDINLDILCQANPSLEYREVLKNEIIKDYLKMQQQKSYRTEFYAKRVNLPEQDEDEVAIEWNKILKASFKNVEEKIPRDFNVKDGEDAIVGIDFADLNDFASVGLLFKIENEIIWRHHTWICCKSRFYKDIKFPFANIGLDGFNDFEVVNTESINARDIVLYVLKYIGKYNIKKIVLDSYRYKLLEQTFKEFNVSVETRDNPNGLIRMVRYPASIAAIVAPQLEVEFSNGNINIGDSALMRWSINNTGVKTGRDGNKAYYKIEPKLRKNDPFMAFVVAMSVINLLVKEVIYV
;
A
#
# COMPACT_ATOMS: atom_id res chain seq x y z
N MET A 1 11.76 19.77 39.35
CA MET A 1 12.78 20.55 38.62
C MET A 1 12.97 19.88 37.27
N VAL A 2 12.27 20.35 36.25
CA VAL A 2 12.46 19.92 34.86
C VAL A 2 13.75 20.62 34.39
N LYS A 3 14.83 19.88 34.19
CA LYS A 3 16.02 20.40 33.52
C LYS A 3 15.58 20.86 32.12
N MET A 4 15.61 22.16 31.86
CA MET A 4 15.58 22.69 30.50
C MET A 4 16.76 22.04 29.75
N MET A 5 16.49 21.10 28.87
CA MET A 5 17.48 20.55 27.95
C MET A 5 17.93 21.70 27.05
N GLU A 6 19.22 22.01 27.06
CA GLU A 6 19.80 22.94 26.09
C GLU A 6 19.46 22.45 24.69
N LYS A 7 18.75 23.29 23.93
CA LYS A 7 18.43 23.03 22.52
C LYS A 7 19.75 22.90 21.74
N LYS A 8 20.16 21.69 21.39
CA LYS A 8 21.17 21.49 20.35
C LYS A 8 20.54 21.90 19.02
N ASN A 9 20.87 23.09 18.51
CA ASN A 9 20.53 23.49 17.14
C ASN A 9 21.52 22.78 16.20
N TYR A 10 21.05 21.74 15.49
CA TYR A 10 21.92 21.02 14.56
C TYR A 10 22.27 21.87 13.33
N CYS A 11 21.30 22.52 12.70
CA CYS A 11 21.53 23.53 11.68
C CYS A 11 20.29 24.40 11.52
N LYS A 12 20.49 25.55 10.85
CA LYS A 12 19.44 26.54 10.63
C LYS A 12 18.26 25.95 9.83
N GLU A 13 18.53 25.20 8.79
CA GLU A 13 17.53 24.67 7.87
C GLU A 13 16.56 23.70 8.56
N ILE A 14 17.04 22.91 9.52
CA ILE A 14 16.19 22.03 10.36
C ILE A 14 15.32 22.89 11.26
N GLN A 15 15.91 23.86 11.96
CA GLN A 15 15.16 24.72 12.89
C GLN A 15 14.12 25.56 12.16
N ASP A 16 14.51 26.19 11.05
CA ASP A 16 13.62 27.02 10.23
C ASP A 16 12.38 26.23 9.77
N TYR A 17 12.54 24.94 9.39
CA TYR A 17 11.39 24.13 8.98
C TYR A 17 10.52 23.69 10.17
N ILE A 18 11.11 23.36 11.31
CA ILE A 18 10.36 23.05 12.55
C ILE A 18 9.55 24.28 12.99
N ASP A 19 10.14 25.46 12.97
CA ASP A 19 9.48 26.71 13.33
C ASP A 19 8.37 27.06 12.31
N TYR A 20 8.63 26.87 11.00
CA TYR A 20 7.60 27.00 9.97
C TYR A 20 6.42 26.06 10.21
N ALA A 21 6.67 24.79 10.51
CA ALA A 21 5.63 23.80 10.78
C ALA A 21 4.80 24.17 12.03
N SER A 22 5.45 24.66 13.07
CA SER A 22 4.79 25.10 14.31
C SER A 22 3.92 26.34 14.10
N ASN A 23 4.39 27.30 13.27
CA ASN A 23 3.67 28.55 12.98
C ASN A 23 2.56 28.37 11.93
N ASN A 24 2.59 27.31 11.14
CA ASN A 24 1.62 27.04 10.06
C ASN A 24 0.98 25.65 10.19
N PRO A 25 0.36 25.31 11.33
CA PRO A 25 -0.11 23.94 11.60
C PRO A 25 -1.17 23.44 10.62
N ASN A 26 -1.92 24.34 9.97
CA ASN A 26 -2.94 23.98 8.98
C ASN A 26 -2.36 23.56 7.64
N LYS A 27 -1.11 23.95 7.32
CA LYS A 27 -0.40 23.60 6.08
C LYS A 27 0.38 22.29 6.19
N ILE A 28 0.57 21.79 7.38
CA ILE A 28 1.40 20.61 7.67
C ILE A 28 0.48 19.42 7.94
N SER A 29 0.73 18.30 7.25
CA SER A 29 -0.02 17.06 7.49
C SER A 29 0.20 16.55 8.91
N GLU A 30 -0.78 15.82 9.43
CA GLU A 30 -0.69 15.20 10.76
C GLU A 30 0.54 14.29 10.86
N ASP A 31 0.81 13.51 9.82
CA ASP A 31 1.97 12.61 9.80
C ASP A 31 3.31 13.36 9.87
N ILE A 32 3.43 14.52 9.24
CA ILE A 32 4.65 15.34 9.34
C ILE A 32 4.79 15.96 10.73
N LYS A 33 3.70 16.37 11.38
CA LYS A 33 3.74 16.82 12.77
C LYS A 33 4.22 15.70 13.69
N LEU A 34 3.65 14.50 13.57
CA LEU A 34 4.08 13.33 14.33
C LEU A 34 5.54 12.96 14.04
N CYS A 35 5.98 13.04 12.78
CA CYS A 35 7.38 12.82 12.41
C CYS A 35 8.32 13.81 13.13
N ILE A 36 7.97 15.10 13.15
CA ILE A 36 8.75 16.11 13.86
C ILE A 36 8.78 15.83 15.36
N GLU A 37 7.65 15.54 15.99
CA GLU A 37 7.55 15.37 17.45
C GLU A 37 8.17 14.03 17.91
N ASN A 38 7.86 12.93 17.25
CA ASN A 38 8.19 11.59 17.74
C ASN A 38 9.45 10.99 17.14
N ILE A 39 9.97 11.53 16.03
CA ILE A 39 11.19 11.02 15.40
C ILE A 39 12.27 12.11 15.37
N VAL A 40 11.98 13.26 14.75
CA VAL A 40 13.00 14.29 14.51
C VAL A 40 13.52 14.89 15.81
N LYS A 41 12.65 15.45 16.66
CA LYS A 41 13.06 16.07 17.92
C LYS A 41 13.79 15.09 18.87
N PRO A 42 13.31 13.84 19.08
CA PRO A 42 14.05 12.85 19.84
C PRO A 42 15.43 12.54 19.24
N THR A 43 15.51 12.37 17.90
CA THR A 43 16.80 12.14 17.22
C THR A 43 17.76 13.30 17.44
N LEU A 44 17.31 14.55 17.30
CA LEU A 44 18.14 15.74 17.50
C LEU A 44 18.59 15.95 18.96
N SER A 45 17.96 15.29 19.91
CA SER A 45 18.34 15.34 21.34
C SER A 45 19.38 14.28 21.74
N ARG A 46 19.69 13.32 20.87
CA ARG A 46 20.66 12.24 21.13
C ARG A 46 22.10 12.78 21.14
N ASP A 47 22.95 12.18 22.01
CA ASP A 47 24.39 12.52 22.13
C ASP A 47 25.29 11.59 21.31
N ASP A 48 24.73 10.48 20.81
CA ASP A 48 25.41 9.44 20.04
C ASP A 48 25.31 9.64 18.52
N ILE A 49 24.93 10.84 18.06
CA ILE A 49 24.79 11.20 16.65
C ILE A 49 25.85 12.23 16.24
N ILE A 50 26.40 12.04 15.06
CA ILE A 50 27.19 13.04 14.33
C ILE A 50 26.33 13.61 13.21
N PHE A 51 26.21 14.93 13.13
CA PHE A 51 25.69 15.63 11.97
C PHE A 51 26.85 16.30 11.21
N ASP A 52 27.07 15.87 9.96
CA ASP A 52 28.09 16.49 9.10
C ASP A 52 27.52 17.73 8.41
N GLU A 53 27.41 18.81 9.19
CA GLU A 53 26.88 20.09 8.72
C GLU A 53 27.68 20.64 7.53
N LYS A 54 29.00 20.43 7.52
CA LYS A 54 29.85 20.92 6.42
C LYS A 54 29.49 20.26 5.10
N VAL A 55 29.42 18.94 5.07
CA VAL A 55 29.06 18.20 3.85
C VAL A 55 27.62 18.50 3.44
N PHE A 56 26.70 18.68 4.39
CA PHE A 56 25.33 19.09 4.15
C PHE A 56 25.27 20.47 3.48
N GLN A 57 25.99 21.49 3.99
CA GLN A 57 26.04 22.81 3.39
C GLN A 57 26.72 22.80 2.00
N ASP A 58 27.72 21.97 1.80
CA ASP A 58 28.36 21.78 0.50
C ASP A 58 27.39 21.12 -0.49
N CYS A 59 26.52 20.21 -0.02
CA CYS A 59 25.45 19.61 -0.82
C CYS A 59 24.43 20.65 -1.28
N ILE A 60 23.92 21.48 -0.37
CA ILE A 60 22.99 22.56 -0.74
C ILE A 60 23.61 23.47 -1.80
N LYS A 61 24.84 23.96 -1.55
CA LYS A 61 25.54 24.83 -2.51
C LYS A 61 25.74 24.18 -3.88
N PHE A 62 26.07 22.88 -3.89
CA PHE A 62 26.21 22.11 -5.12
C PHE A 62 24.89 22.02 -5.88
N CYS A 63 23.80 21.63 -5.18
CA CYS A 63 22.49 21.47 -5.78
C CYS A 63 21.95 22.80 -6.32
N GLU A 64 22.05 23.90 -5.54
CA GLU A 64 21.56 25.22 -5.95
C GLU A 64 22.41 25.83 -7.09
N LYS A 65 23.69 25.48 -7.16
CA LYS A 65 24.58 25.95 -8.25
C LYS A 65 24.30 25.28 -9.58
N TRP A 66 24.09 23.97 -9.57
CA TRP A 66 24.05 23.16 -10.80
C TRP A 66 22.65 22.78 -11.26
N PHE A 67 21.67 22.85 -10.36
CA PHE A 67 20.29 22.49 -10.69
C PHE A 67 19.35 23.70 -10.46
N TYR A 68 18.92 23.96 -9.24
CA TYR A 68 17.98 25.04 -8.91
C TYR A 68 17.93 25.31 -7.40
N PRO A 69 17.40 26.48 -6.97
CA PRO A 69 17.21 26.78 -5.56
C PRO A 69 16.30 25.76 -4.88
N LEU A 70 16.72 25.25 -3.70
CA LEU A 70 15.98 24.28 -2.94
C LEU A 70 14.94 24.96 -2.03
N PHE A 71 13.74 24.39 -1.99
CA PHE A 71 12.71 24.82 -1.05
C PHE A 71 13.05 24.43 0.39
N PRO A 72 12.48 25.11 1.42
CA PRO A 72 12.78 24.84 2.82
C PRO A 72 12.54 23.37 3.23
N TYR A 73 11.43 22.76 2.82
CA TYR A 73 11.16 21.35 3.11
C TYR A 73 12.16 20.39 2.47
N GLN A 74 12.73 20.74 1.32
CA GLN A 74 13.75 19.92 0.65
C GLN A 74 15.08 19.97 1.40
N LYS A 75 15.50 21.15 1.87
CA LYS A 75 16.68 21.31 2.72
C LYS A 75 16.52 20.55 4.05
N PHE A 76 15.33 20.61 4.64
CA PHE A 76 15.00 19.84 5.82
C PHE A 76 15.16 18.32 5.60
N ILE A 77 14.58 17.77 4.52
CA ILE A 77 14.72 16.35 4.18
C ILE A 77 16.19 15.97 3.94
N TYR A 78 16.95 16.82 3.23
CA TYR A 78 18.37 16.55 2.94
C TYR A 78 19.23 16.43 4.19
N ALA A 79 18.95 17.19 5.24
CA ALA A 79 19.76 17.16 6.46
C ALA A 79 19.90 15.75 7.06
N PHE A 80 18.85 14.94 6.98
CA PHE A 80 18.84 13.58 7.52
C PHE A 80 19.70 12.58 6.72
N PHE A 81 20.17 12.95 5.56
CA PHE A 81 21.14 12.17 4.79
C PHE A 81 22.57 12.27 5.35
N PHE A 82 22.84 13.23 6.22
CA PHE A 82 24.17 13.54 6.74
C PHE A 82 24.25 13.34 8.26
N MET A 83 23.42 12.44 8.80
CA MET A 83 23.41 12.03 10.20
C MET A 83 23.90 10.60 10.35
N TYR A 84 24.90 10.40 11.21
CA TYR A 84 25.61 9.14 11.39
C TYR A 84 25.72 8.78 12.86
N GLU A 85 25.97 7.49 13.16
CA GLU A 85 26.29 7.05 14.51
C GLU A 85 27.69 7.54 14.93
N LYS A 86 27.81 8.01 16.15
CA LYS A 86 29.07 8.59 16.65
C LYS A 86 30.14 7.53 16.85
N GLU A 87 29.75 6.36 17.35
CA GLU A 87 30.69 5.26 17.61
C GLU A 87 31.04 4.53 16.31
N THR A 88 30.15 4.49 15.35
CA THR A 88 30.33 3.81 14.07
C THR A 88 29.89 4.73 12.92
N PRO A 89 30.71 5.74 12.54
CA PRO A 89 30.32 6.75 11.54
C PRO A 89 30.05 6.19 10.13
N SER A 90 30.37 4.93 9.86
CA SER A 90 29.99 4.23 8.63
C SER A 90 28.49 3.87 8.58
N LEU A 91 27.77 3.96 9.71
CA LEU A 91 26.34 3.68 9.82
C LEU A 91 25.54 4.99 9.83
N VAL A 92 24.47 5.00 9.06
CA VAL A 92 23.52 6.13 8.99
C VAL A 92 22.45 5.97 10.07
N ILE A 93 21.94 7.09 10.59
CA ILE A 93 20.84 7.08 11.56
C ILE A 93 19.54 6.58 10.91
N PHE A 94 19.29 7.00 9.66
CA PHE A 94 18.13 6.55 8.91
C PHE A 94 18.59 5.76 7.69
N SER A 95 18.48 4.43 7.79
CA SER A 95 18.83 3.52 6.70
C SER A 95 17.71 3.39 5.68
N GLU A 96 16.50 3.79 6.04
CA GLU A 96 15.36 3.84 5.13
C GLU A 96 14.62 5.18 5.21
N ILE A 97 14.35 5.81 4.07
CA ILE A 97 13.64 7.09 3.98
C ILE A 97 12.47 6.93 3.01
N LEU A 98 11.25 7.17 3.49
CA LEU A 98 10.04 7.18 2.66
C LEU A 98 9.57 8.60 2.45
N ILE A 99 9.38 9.01 1.19
CA ILE A 99 8.88 10.32 0.80
C ILE A 99 7.62 10.13 -0.03
N LEU A 100 6.47 10.31 0.61
CA LEU A 100 5.16 10.30 -0.02
C LEU A 100 4.67 11.74 -0.14
N MET A 101 4.51 12.24 -1.37
CA MET A 101 3.95 13.57 -1.62
C MET A 101 3.22 13.62 -2.97
N GLY A 102 2.26 14.52 -3.11
CA GLY A 102 1.41 14.64 -4.29
C GLY A 102 2.19 14.75 -5.60
N ARG A 103 1.58 14.28 -6.70
CA ARG A 103 2.15 14.40 -8.03
C ARG A 103 2.40 15.88 -8.40
N GLY A 104 3.54 16.16 -8.99
CA GLY A 104 3.93 17.50 -9.40
C GLY A 104 4.78 18.25 -8.36
N ASN A 105 4.98 17.72 -7.15
CA ASN A 105 5.85 18.35 -6.14
C ASN A 105 7.35 18.26 -6.43
N GLY A 106 7.74 17.60 -7.52
CA GLY A 106 9.14 17.55 -7.95
C GLY A 106 10.00 16.58 -7.16
N LYS A 107 9.47 15.39 -6.81
CA LYS A 107 10.21 14.35 -6.08
C LYS A 107 11.53 13.97 -6.74
N ASP A 108 11.50 13.67 -8.05
CA ASP A 108 12.71 13.37 -8.83
C ASP A 108 13.67 14.55 -8.84
N GLY A 109 13.14 15.75 -9.11
CA GLY A 109 13.91 16.98 -9.08
C GLY A 109 14.57 17.22 -7.72
N MET A 110 13.93 16.90 -6.62
CA MET A 110 14.53 17.01 -5.29
C MET A 110 15.66 15.98 -5.09
N LEU A 111 15.46 14.71 -5.44
CA LEU A 111 16.44 13.67 -5.09
C LEU A 111 17.60 13.54 -6.08
N MET A 112 17.40 13.83 -7.34
CA MET A 112 18.46 13.66 -8.33
C MET A 112 19.66 14.60 -8.14
N PRO A 113 19.50 15.88 -7.77
CA PRO A 113 20.62 16.75 -7.37
C PRO A 113 21.42 16.17 -6.18
N LEU A 114 20.72 15.66 -5.16
CA LEU A 114 21.35 14.99 -4.02
C LEU A 114 22.10 13.74 -4.48
N CYS A 115 21.49 12.87 -5.30
CA CYS A 115 22.17 11.69 -5.85
C CYS A 115 23.44 12.07 -6.61
N CYS A 116 23.40 13.12 -7.42
CA CYS A 116 24.57 13.60 -8.14
C CYS A 116 25.69 14.05 -7.18
N PHE A 117 25.35 14.78 -6.11
CA PHE A 117 26.29 15.20 -5.07
C PHE A 117 26.93 13.98 -4.36
N LEU A 118 26.14 12.98 -4.00
CA LEU A 118 26.61 11.78 -3.32
C LEU A 118 27.64 10.97 -4.16
N LEU A 119 27.67 11.13 -5.48
CA LEU A 119 28.71 10.54 -6.32
C LEU A 119 30.07 11.27 -6.21
N THR A 120 30.07 12.51 -5.70
CA THR A 120 31.26 13.37 -5.74
C THR A 120 32.22 13.09 -4.60
N HIS A 121 33.45 13.62 -4.76
CA HIS A 121 34.45 13.56 -3.70
C HIS A 121 34.13 14.46 -2.48
N TYR A 122 33.14 15.34 -2.57
CA TYR A 122 32.66 16.13 -1.43
C TYR A 122 31.93 15.26 -0.42
N TYR A 123 31.21 14.24 -0.88
CA TYR A 123 30.64 13.20 -0.01
C TYR A 123 31.71 12.23 0.52
N GLY A 124 32.75 11.98 -0.28
CA GLY A 124 33.98 11.31 0.16
C GLY A 124 34.01 9.80 0.03
N ILE A 125 32.90 9.11 -0.15
CA ILE A 125 32.85 7.64 -0.24
C ILE A 125 33.17 7.18 -1.67
N LYS A 126 34.12 6.26 -1.81
CA LYS A 126 34.46 5.63 -3.08
C LYS A 126 33.48 4.52 -3.42
N ASN A 127 33.18 4.35 -4.71
CA ASN A 127 32.27 3.33 -5.25
C ASN A 127 30.86 3.41 -4.64
N TYR A 128 30.42 4.57 -4.19
CA TYR A 128 29.07 4.80 -3.69
C TYR A 128 28.08 4.76 -4.86
N ASN A 129 27.73 3.55 -5.29
CA ASN A 129 26.83 3.38 -6.42
C ASN A 129 25.38 3.63 -6.01
N ILE A 130 24.64 4.27 -6.88
CA ILE A 130 23.23 4.58 -6.71
C ILE A 130 22.44 3.90 -7.83
N ASP A 131 21.52 3.04 -7.46
CA ASP A 131 20.63 2.36 -8.39
C ASP A 131 19.21 2.95 -8.29
N ILE A 132 18.73 3.57 -9.38
CA ILE A 132 17.33 3.99 -9.55
C ILE A 132 16.55 2.77 -10.02
N VAL A 133 15.49 2.41 -9.29
CA VAL A 133 14.65 1.25 -9.60
C VAL A 133 13.20 1.71 -9.77
N ALA A 134 12.59 1.36 -10.90
CA ALA A 134 11.18 1.62 -11.17
C ALA A 134 10.53 0.41 -11.86
N THR A 135 9.22 0.35 -11.82
CA THR A 135 8.44 -0.72 -12.47
C THR A 135 8.44 -0.60 -14.01
N SER A 136 8.60 0.62 -14.54
CA SER A 136 8.76 0.87 -15.98
C SER A 136 10.09 1.52 -16.32
N GLU A 137 10.59 1.21 -17.51
CA GLU A 137 11.86 1.76 -18.02
C GLU A 137 11.77 3.27 -18.25
N GLU A 138 10.64 3.74 -18.77
CA GLU A 138 10.40 5.16 -19.03
C GLU A 138 10.48 5.99 -17.75
N GLN A 139 9.87 5.52 -16.66
CA GLN A 139 9.94 6.19 -15.36
C GLN A 139 11.39 6.26 -14.83
N ALA A 140 12.12 5.14 -14.91
CA ALA A 140 13.50 5.10 -14.45
C ALA A 140 14.43 6.02 -15.27
N ILE A 141 14.26 6.05 -16.60
CA ILE A 141 14.99 6.93 -17.52
C ILE A 141 14.66 8.41 -17.24
N ASN A 142 13.39 8.76 -17.06
CA ASN A 142 12.98 10.13 -16.80
C ASN A 142 13.64 10.68 -15.53
N THR A 143 13.69 9.88 -14.47
CA THR A 143 14.39 10.23 -13.22
C THR A 143 15.90 10.39 -13.45
N PHE A 144 16.54 9.45 -14.13
CA PHE A 144 17.97 9.50 -14.47
C PHE A 144 18.33 10.72 -15.32
N ASN A 145 17.47 11.09 -16.26
CA ASN A 145 17.69 12.20 -17.19
C ASN A 145 17.82 13.56 -16.50
N VAL A 146 17.33 13.75 -15.28
CA VAL A 146 17.53 14.98 -14.50
C VAL A 146 19.02 15.28 -14.34
N VAL A 147 19.82 14.27 -13.98
CA VAL A 147 21.29 14.43 -13.85
C VAL A 147 21.96 14.41 -15.21
N TYR A 148 21.54 13.54 -16.12
CA TYR A 148 22.10 13.45 -17.46
C TYR A 148 22.05 14.79 -18.19
N ASN A 149 20.89 15.45 -18.21
CA ASN A 149 20.69 16.73 -18.89
C ASN A 149 21.56 17.83 -18.27
N MET A 150 21.62 17.92 -16.93
CA MET A 150 22.50 18.88 -16.26
C MET A 150 23.97 18.69 -16.66
N LEU A 151 24.44 17.44 -16.73
CA LEU A 151 25.82 17.14 -17.14
C LEU A 151 26.08 17.49 -18.61
N ASP A 152 25.12 17.23 -19.49
CA ASP A 152 25.25 17.48 -20.92
C ASP A 152 25.18 18.99 -21.26
N GLU A 153 24.29 19.71 -20.59
CA GLU A 153 24.22 21.19 -20.69
C GLU A 153 25.51 21.87 -20.21
N ASN A 154 26.16 21.30 -19.18
CA ASN A 154 27.39 21.82 -18.59
C ASN A 154 28.65 21.02 -18.98
N LYS A 155 28.65 20.34 -20.13
CA LYS A 155 29.66 19.34 -20.49
C LYS A 155 31.10 19.88 -20.52
N THR A 156 31.32 21.14 -20.84
CA THR A 156 32.66 21.73 -20.85
C THR A 156 33.34 21.66 -19.48
N VAL A 157 32.55 21.86 -18.41
CA VAL A 157 33.05 21.79 -17.02
C VAL A 157 32.96 20.35 -16.50
N MET A 158 31.82 19.70 -16.72
CA MET A 158 31.48 18.40 -16.10
C MET A 158 32.32 17.24 -16.62
N LYS A 159 32.80 17.25 -17.86
CA LYS A 159 33.72 16.23 -18.39
C LYS A 159 35.03 16.08 -17.60
N LYS A 160 35.44 17.08 -16.83
CA LYS A 160 36.60 16.99 -15.94
C LYS A 160 36.32 16.02 -14.77
N TYR A 161 35.07 15.91 -14.32
CA TYR A 161 34.67 15.21 -13.10
C TYR A 161 33.85 13.96 -13.37
N PHE A 162 33.10 13.91 -14.48
CA PHE A 162 32.20 12.83 -14.80
C PHE A 162 32.42 12.26 -16.19
N GLU A 163 32.09 10.99 -16.33
CA GLU A 163 31.83 10.29 -17.58
C GLU A 163 30.36 9.88 -17.56
N TRP A 164 29.65 10.05 -18.68
CA TRP A 164 28.25 9.68 -18.76
C TRP A 164 27.83 9.23 -20.15
N ASN A 165 26.90 8.33 -20.17
CA ASN A 165 26.15 7.90 -21.33
C ASN A 165 24.66 7.78 -20.95
N LYS A 166 23.83 7.25 -21.84
CA LYS A 166 22.38 7.15 -21.62
C LYS A 166 21.97 6.13 -20.54
N THR A 167 22.90 5.34 -19.99
CA THR A 167 22.59 4.26 -19.03
C THR A 167 23.38 4.36 -17.73
N GLU A 168 24.53 5.06 -17.73
CA GLU A 168 25.40 5.19 -16.56
C GLU A 168 26.04 6.59 -16.51
N ILE A 169 26.08 7.16 -15.34
CA ILE A 169 26.86 8.35 -14.98
C ILE A 169 27.89 7.91 -13.95
N ARG A 170 29.17 8.22 -14.19
CA ARG A 170 30.27 7.83 -13.31
C ARG A 170 31.11 9.05 -12.91
N ASN A 171 31.37 9.21 -11.63
CA ASN A 171 32.35 10.20 -11.17
C ASN A 171 33.76 9.63 -11.28
N LYS A 172 34.69 10.38 -11.91
CA LYS A 172 36.05 9.92 -12.21
C LYS A 172 36.93 9.76 -10.96
N LYS A 173 36.67 10.57 -9.93
CA LYS A 173 37.51 10.59 -8.71
C LYS A 173 37.11 9.54 -7.70
N THR A 174 35.81 9.33 -7.51
CA THR A 174 35.27 8.37 -6.53
C THR A 174 34.95 7.02 -7.13
N ASN A 175 34.89 6.92 -8.47
CA ASN A 175 34.38 5.76 -9.20
C ASN A 175 32.92 5.40 -8.89
N SER A 176 32.18 6.29 -8.21
CA SER A 176 30.76 6.12 -7.87
C SER A 176 29.91 6.28 -9.11
N LYS A 177 28.82 5.50 -9.21
CA LYS A 177 27.99 5.40 -10.40
C LYS A 177 26.52 5.65 -10.06
N LEU A 178 25.83 6.37 -10.95
CA LEU A 178 24.37 6.43 -10.98
C LEU A 178 23.87 5.61 -12.18
N ARG A 179 22.94 4.70 -11.93
CA ARG A 179 22.34 3.86 -12.98
C ARG A 179 20.85 3.75 -12.74
N TYR A 180 20.10 3.50 -13.80
CA TYR A 180 18.71 3.09 -13.70
C TYR A 180 18.56 1.60 -14.04
N ASN A 181 17.53 1.01 -13.46
CA ASN A 181 17.25 -0.42 -13.59
C ASN A 181 15.75 -0.65 -13.71
N THR A 182 15.38 -1.66 -14.49
CA THR A 182 14.01 -2.06 -14.72
C THR A 182 13.76 -3.50 -14.27
N SER A 183 12.54 -3.99 -14.37
CA SER A 183 12.04 -5.26 -13.84
C SER A 183 12.79 -6.54 -14.23
N ASN A 184 13.74 -6.51 -15.18
CA ASN A 184 14.52 -7.70 -15.55
C ASN A 184 15.66 -8.00 -14.56
N ALA A 185 15.28 -8.55 -13.41
CA ALA A 185 16.16 -8.76 -12.25
C ALA A 185 17.12 -9.97 -12.34
N LYS A 186 17.06 -10.82 -13.37
CA LYS A 186 17.72 -12.14 -13.41
C LYS A 186 19.27 -12.15 -13.39
N THR A 187 19.94 -11.01 -13.46
CA THR A 187 21.41 -10.93 -13.58
C THR A 187 22.10 -10.03 -12.57
N LYS A 188 21.45 -9.72 -11.42
CA LYS A 188 21.89 -8.60 -10.57
C LYS A 188 22.39 -8.98 -9.16
N ASP A 189 22.57 -10.28 -8.88
CA ASP A 189 23.20 -10.72 -7.63
C ASP A 189 24.69 -10.28 -7.58
N GLY A 190 25.10 -9.74 -6.44
CA GLY A 190 26.51 -9.39 -6.20
C GLY A 190 26.88 -7.91 -6.38
N LYS A 191 25.96 -7.02 -6.70
CA LYS A 191 26.24 -5.56 -6.79
C LYS A 191 26.62 -4.98 -5.43
N GLN A 192 27.56 -4.05 -5.47
CA GLN A 192 27.90 -3.18 -4.34
C GLN A 192 27.17 -1.86 -4.53
N THR A 193 26.08 -1.65 -3.80
CA THR A 193 25.23 -0.47 -3.90
C THR A 193 25.26 0.29 -2.58
N GLY A 194 25.55 1.60 -2.64
CA GLY A 194 25.50 2.50 -1.48
C GLY A 194 24.08 3.03 -1.25
N MET A 195 23.31 3.27 -2.32
CA MET A 195 21.93 3.72 -2.19
C MET A 195 21.04 3.11 -3.27
N ILE A 196 19.84 2.69 -2.86
CA ILE A 196 18.77 2.29 -3.78
C ILE A 196 17.69 3.35 -3.71
N LEU A 197 17.27 3.87 -4.87
CA LEU A 197 16.14 4.75 -5.01
C LEU A 197 15.00 4.01 -5.70
N PHE A 198 13.98 3.62 -4.95
CA PHE A 198 12.73 3.12 -5.51
C PHE A 198 11.84 4.30 -5.92
N ASN A 199 11.59 4.42 -7.23
CA ASN A 199 10.72 5.44 -7.78
C ASN A 199 9.33 4.87 -8.08
N GLU A 200 8.29 5.69 -7.83
CA GLU A 200 6.88 5.35 -8.02
C GLU A 200 6.52 4.02 -7.32
N TYR A 201 6.87 3.94 -6.03
CA TYR A 201 6.74 2.72 -5.22
C TYR A 201 5.29 2.19 -5.13
N HIS A 202 4.29 3.05 -5.37
CA HIS A 202 2.89 2.66 -5.46
C HIS A 202 2.57 1.68 -6.60
N ALA A 203 3.45 1.56 -7.59
CA ALA A 203 3.26 0.67 -8.72
C ALA A 203 3.81 -0.75 -8.50
N TYR A 204 4.50 -0.99 -7.37
CA TYR A 204 4.97 -2.33 -7.01
C TYR A 204 3.80 -3.12 -6.41
N GLU A 205 3.51 -4.27 -6.98
CA GLU A 205 2.42 -5.14 -6.55
C GLU A 205 2.90 -6.26 -5.62
N ASP A 206 4.21 -6.58 -5.66
CA ASP A 206 4.86 -7.57 -4.81
C ASP A 206 6.31 -7.17 -4.46
N TYR A 207 6.95 -7.95 -3.56
CA TYR A 207 8.31 -7.72 -3.08
C TYR A 207 9.41 -8.33 -3.95
N LYS A 208 9.10 -9.05 -5.04
CA LYS A 208 10.11 -9.78 -5.84
C LYS A 208 11.23 -8.87 -6.31
N GLN A 209 10.87 -7.76 -6.95
CA GLN A 209 11.84 -6.80 -7.46
C GLN A 209 12.53 -6.04 -6.32
N ILE A 210 11.77 -5.65 -5.30
CA ILE A 210 12.27 -4.91 -4.13
C ILE A 210 13.37 -5.74 -3.43
N ASN A 211 13.11 -7.01 -3.13
CA ASN A 211 14.04 -7.88 -2.44
C ASN A 211 15.35 -8.12 -3.21
N VAL A 212 15.26 -8.27 -4.54
CA VAL A 212 16.46 -8.45 -5.39
C VAL A 212 17.42 -7.28 -5.28
N TYR A 213 16.90 -6.04 -5.29
CA TYR A 213 17.76 -4.87 -5.17
C TYR A 213 18.24 -4.65 -3.73
N SER A 214 17.36 -4.82 -2.73
CA SER A 214 17.69 -4.60 -1.32
C SER A 214 18.82 -5.52 -0.82
N SER A 215 18.95 -6.74 -1.39
CA SER A 215 20.05 -7.68 -1.06
C SER A 215 21.45 -7.16 -1.45
N GLY A 216 21.54 -6.13 -2.28
CA GLY A 216 22.81 -5.48 -2.67
C GLY A 216 23.38 -4.49 -1.66
N LEU A 217 22.63 -4.08 -0.64
CA LEU A 217 23.04 -3.12 0.39
C LEU A 217 23.95 -3.74 1.46
N GLY A 218 24.60 -2.89 2.27
CA GLY A 218 25.40 -3.31 3.42
C GLY A 218 26.86 -3.61 3.12
N LYS A 219 27.32 -3.47 1.87
CA LYS A 219 28.73 -3.64 1.46
C LYS A 219 29.52 -2.34 1.39
N ILE A 220 28.82 -1.22 1.38
CA ILE A 220 29.36 0.14 1.27
C ILE A 220 28.88 0.94 2.48
N GLU A 221 29.73 1.81 3.00
CA GLU A 221 29.36 2.74 4.07
C GLU A 221 28.17 3.62 3.68
N HIS A 222 27.43 4.05 4.68
CA HIS A 222 26.24 4.90 4.53
C HIS A 222 25.16 4.28 3.63
N ALA A 223 25.07 2.94 3.61
CA ALA A 223 24.08 2.23 2.81
C ALA A 223 22.66 2.59 3.22
N ARG A 224 21.79 2.87 2.23
CA ARG A 224 20.40 3.25 2.49
C ARG A 224 19.43 2.94 1.36
N THR A 225 18.18 2.83 1.71
CA THR A 225 17.04 2.77 0.78
C THR A 225 16.28 4.09 0.83
N VAL A 226 15.98 4.65 -0.32
CA VAL A 226 15.10 5.82 -0.45
C VAL A 226 13.91 5.45 -1.31
N ILE A 227 12.72 5.73 -0.82
CA ILE A 227 11.46 5.46 -1.50
C ILE A 227 10.77 6.77 -1.81
N ILE A 228 10.47 7.03 -3.08
CA ILE A 228 9.68 8.18 -3.50
C ILE A 228 8.43 7.74 -4.23
N THR A 229 7.29 8.29 -3.85
CA THR A 229 6.02 7.88 -4.44
C THR A 229 4.90 8.91 -4.24
N THR A 230 3.82 8.75 -4.99
CA THR A 230 2.47 9.15 -4.62
C THR A 230 1.74 7.95 -4.03
N ASN A 231 0.48 8.09 -3.63
CA ASN A 231 -0.38 6.94 -3.46
C ASN A 231 -0.81 6.39 -4.84
N GLY A 232 -1.41 5.22 -4.86
CA GLY A 232 -1.86 4.52 -6.08
C GLY A 232 -3.14 3.74 -5.84
N THR A 233 -3.42 2.82 -6.74
CA THR A 233 -4.60 1.95 -6.73
C THR A 233 -4.31 0.52 -6.28
N VAL A 234 -3.04 0.14 -6.18
CA VAL A 234 -2.64 -1.16 -5.62
C VAL A 234 -2.92 -1.15 -4.12
N ARG A 235 -3.80 -2.05 -3.67
CA ARG A 235 -4.17 -2.21 -2.25
C ARG A 235 -3.59 -3.51 -1.70
N GLU A 236 -3.29 -3.53 -0.39
CA GLU A 236 -2.62 -4.64 0.31
C GLU A 236 -1.26 -5.02 -0.32
N GLY A 237 -0.64 -4.07 -1.00
CA GLY A 237 0.68 -4.21 -1.62
C GLY A 237 1.80 -3.59 -0.79
N PRO A 238 3.04 -3.60 -1.31
CA PRO A 238 4.23 -3.11 -0.60
C PRO A 238 4.11 -1.67 -0.07
N LEU A 239 3.40 -0.77 -0.78
CA LEU A 239 3.20 0.59 -0.31
C LEU A 239 2.25 0.66 0.89
N ASP A 240 1.14 -0.08 0.87
CA ASP A 240 0.18 -0.06 1.98
C ASP A 240 0.83 -0.61 3.27
N GLU A 241 1.64 -1.66 3.16
CA GLU A 241 2.41 -2.20 4.28
C GLU A 241 3.45 -1.17 4.78
N LYS A 242 4.20 -0.53 3.86
CA LYS A 242 5.19 0.49 4.22
C LYS A 242 4.56 1.70 4.91
N ILE A 243 3.37 2.14 4.47
CA ILE A 243 2.59 3.18 5.13
C ILE A 243 2.15 2.70 6.53
N SER A 244 1.72 1.45 6.68
CA SER A 244 1.32 0.88 7.98
C SER A 244 2.47 0.89 8.98
N ILE A 245 3.66 0.44 8.57
CA ILE A 245 4.89 0.49 9.39
C ILE A 245 5.22 1.94 9.74
N SER A 246 5.11 2.86 8.76
CA SER A 246 5.37 4.28 8.99
C SER A 246 4.42 4.88 10.04
N GLU A 247 3.14 4.53 10.00
CA GLU A 247 2.15 4.99 10.98
C GLU A 247 2.45 4.48 12.39
N SER A 248 2.92 3.23 12.54
CA SER A 248 3.39 2.68 13.81
C SER A 248 4.56 3.47 14.36
N VAL A 249 5.59 3.70 13.54
CA VAL A 249 6.77 4.48 13.92
C VAL A 249 6.40 5.93 14.27
N LEU A 250 5.48 6.55 13.54
CA LEU A 250 4.97 7.90 13.82
C LEU A 250 4.21 8.00 15.14
N ARG A 251 3.56 6.91 15.59
CA ARG A 251 2.93 6.84 16.92
C ARG A 251 3.93 6.63 18.07
N GLY A 252 5.23 6.46 17.77
CA GLY A 252 6.28 6.24 18.75
C GLY A 252 6.51 4.77 19.10
N GLU A 253 6.04 3.84 18.27
CA GLU A 253 6.38 2.42 18.37
C GLU A 253 7.83 2.16 17.92
N ASP A 254 8.37 0.97 18.22
CA ASP A 254 9.77 0.63 17.92
C ASP A 254 10.11 0.75 16.43
N ASN A 255 11.18 1.47 16.13
CA ASN A 255 11.65 1.71 14.76
C ASN A 255 12.85 0.81 14.41
N PHE A 256 12.66 -0.49 14.35
CA PHE A 256 13.72 -1.46 14.05
C PHE A 256 14.38 -1.29 12.66
N LEU A 257 13.68 -0.63 11.73
CA LEU A 257 14.18 -0.40 10.37
C LEU A 257 14.93 0.92 10.23
N ASN A 258 15.07 1.72 11.28
CA ASN A 258 15.60 3.09 11.20
C ASN A 258 14.92 3.88 10.06
N LEU A 259 13.59 3.75 9.97
CA LEU A 259 12.75 4.38 8.95
C LEU A 259 12.47 5.84 9.31
N LEU A 260 12.64 6.74 8.34
CA LEU A 260 12.21 8.13 8.42
C LEU A 260 11.10 8.38 7.40
N PRO A 261 9.82 8.45 7.82
CA PRO A 261 8.69 8.62 6.92
C PRO A 261 8.28 10.10 6.79
N PHE A 262 8.38 10.65 5.59
CA PHE A 262 7.81 11.94 5.23
C PHE A 262 6.51 11.73 4.46
N LEU A 263 5.39 11.66 5.17
CA LEU A 263 4.07 11.40 4.60
C LEU A 263 3.29 12.71 4.43
N TYR A 264 3.43 13.34 3.25
CA TYR A 264 2.61 14.48 2.86
C TYR A 264 1.32 13.98 2.22
N ARG A 265 0.24 13.92 3.02
CA ARG A 265 -1.06 13.41 2.57
C ARG A 265 -2.21 14.03 3.36
N LEU A 266 -3.39 13.98 2.77
CA LEU A 266 -4.64 14.15 3.51
C LEU A 266 -5.07 12.81 4.13
N LYS A 267 -5.87 12.86 5.18
CA LYS A 267 -6.41 11.66 5.85
C LYS A 267 -7.82 11.31 5.38
N LYS A 268 -8.60 12.29 4.98
CA LYS A 268 -10.04 12.14 4.70
C LYS A 268 -10.43 12.88 3.41
N ARG A 269 -11.42 12.34 2.70
CA ARG A 269 -12.00 12.99 1.51
C ARG A 269 -12.71 14.30 1.86
N GLU A 270 -13.32 14.36 3.05
CA GLU A 270 -13.99 15.56 3.56
C GLU A 270 -13.06 16.77 3.68
N ASP A 271 -11.75 16.57 3.83
CA ASP A 271 -10.80 17.67 3.86
C ASP A 271 -10.61 18.27 2.46
N VAL A 272 -10.71 17.47 1.39
CA VAL A 272 -10.77 17.98 0.02
C VAL A 272 -12.05 18.81 -0.19
N ASP A 273 -13.18 18.29 0.28
CA ASP A 273 -14.46 19.00 0.16
C ASP A 273 -14.40 20.35 0.89
N LYS A 274 -13.83 20.40 2.10
CA LYS A 274 -13.58 21.67 2.82
C LYS A 274 -12.65 22.62 2.07
N ALA A 275 -11.61 22.08 1.40
CA ALA A 275 -10.67 22.91 0.65
C ALA A 275 -11.33 23.64 -0.51
N PHE A 276 -12.33 23.04 -1.14
CA PHE A 276 -12.97 23.57 -2.34
C PHE A 276 -14.41 24.09 -2.10
N ALA A 277 -14.98 23.94 -0.91
CA ALA A 277 -16.39 24.30 -0.62
C ALA A 277 -16.74 25.73 -1.07
N LYS A 278 -16.01 26.72 -0.58
CA LYS A 278 -16.27 28.12 -0.90
C LYS A 278 -16.02 28.44 -2.37
N PHE A 279 -15.00 27.83 -2.99
CA PHE A 279 -14.74 27.96 -4.43
C PHE A 279 -15.92 27.44 -5.29
N LEU A 280 -16.56 26.35 -4.90
CA LEU A 280 -17.71 25.81 -5.63
C LEU A 280 -18.91 26.78 -5.63
N GLU A 281 -19.05 27.57 -4.57
CA GLU A 281 -20.09 28.61 -4.46
C GLU A 281 -19.76 29.86 -5.27
N THR A 282 -18.56 30.41 -5.04
CA THR A 282 -18.15 31.72 -5.60
C THR A 282 -17.55 31.65 -7.00
N LYS A 283 -17.02 30.49 -7.38
CA LYS A 283 -16.20 30.25 -8.59
C LYS A 283 -14.90 31.08 -8.63
N ASP A 284 -14.53 31.76 -7.52
CA ASP A 284 -13.25 32.48 -7.40
C ASP A 284 -12.17 31.55 -6.84
N LYS A 285 -11.07 31.38 -7.60
CA LYS A 285 -9.91 30.57 -7.19
C LYS A 285 -9.26 31.04 -5.89
N LYS A 286 -9.48 32.30 -5.47
CA LYS A 286 -8.98 32.84 -4.20
C LYS A 286 -9.68 32.24 -2.98
N ASP A 287 -10.86 31.69 -3.19
CA ASP A 287 -11.65 31.07 -2.13
C ASP A 287 -11.31 29.58 -1.87
N ILE A 288 -10.31 29.04 -2.59
CA ILE A 288 -9.78 27.72 -2.31
C ILE A 288 -8.90 27.78 -1.05
N ASN A 289 -9.17 26.91 -0.10
CA ASN A 289 -8.32 26.77 1.09
C ASN A 289 -7.03 26.00 0.74
N LEU A 290 -5.99 26.74 0.36
CA LEU A 290 -4.71 26.18 -0.03
C LEU A 290 -3.96 25.53 1.13
N ASP A 291 -4.20 25.95 2.38
CA ASP A 291 -3.52 25.40 3.55
C ASP A 291 -3.79 23.89 3.67
N ILE A 292 -5.03 23.48 3.43
CA ILE A 292 -5.38 22.05 3.42
C ILE A 292 -4.63 21.31 2.31
N LEU A 293 -4.57 21.88 1.11
CA LEU A 293 -3.89 21.23 -0.03
C LEU A 293 -2.36 21.17 0.15
N CYS A 294 -1.76 22.10 0.89
CA CYS A 294 -0.33 22.09 1.24
C CYS A 294 0.06 20.85 2.05
N GLN A 295 -0.86 20.29 2.84
CA GLN A 295 -0.60 19.08 3.63
C GLN A 295 -0.14 17.89 2.77
N ALA A 296 -0.63 17.79 1.54
CA ALA A 296 -0.21 16.76 0.58
C ALA A 296 0.81 17.30 -0.45
N ASN A 297 0.95 18.61 -0.55
CA ASN A 297 1.71 19.27 -1.60
C ASN A 297 2.64 20.37 -1.03
N PRO A 298 3.76 20.00 -0.39
CA PRO A 298 4.63 20.96 0.31
C PRO A 298 5.25 22.03 -0.59
N SER A 299 5.28 21.84 -1.92
CA SER A 299 5.78 22.84 -2.87
C SER A 299 4.70 23.80 -3.38
N LEU A 300 3.44 23.66 -2.94
CA LEU A 300 2.30 24.39 -3.52
C LEU A 300 2.42 25.92 -3.36
N GLU A 301 2.96 26.38 -2.24
CA GLU A 301 3.17 27.81 -1.98
C GLU A 301 4.19 28.47 -2.93
N TYR A 302 5.11 27.67 -3.47
CA TYR A 302 6.21 28.13 -4.32
C TYR A 302 5.95 27.94 -5.81
N ARG A 303 4.84 27.25 -6.19
CA ARG A 303 4.62 26.77 -7.57
C ARG A 303 3.19 27.04 -8.06
N GLU A 304 2.99 28.22 -8.63
CA GLU A 304 1.68 28.64 -9.17
C GLU A 304 1.16 27.68 -10.28
N VAL A 305 2.07 27.13 -11.09
CA VAL A 305 1.71 26.12 -12.11
C VAL A 305 1.09 24.88 -11.47
N LEU A 306 1.70 24.36 -10.38
CA LEU A 306 1.18 23.21 -9.67
C LEU A 306 -0.22 23.48 -9.09
N LYS A 307 -0.41 24.65 -8.50
CA LYS A 307 -1.71 25.10 -7.97
C LYS A 307 -2.79 25.07 -9.05
N ASN A 308 -2.51 25.64 -10.21
CA ASN A 308 -3.46 25.65 -11.31
C ASN A 308 -3.78 24.23 -11.82
N GLU A 309 -2.80 23.33 -11.91
CA GLU A 309 -3.02 21.96 -12.32
C GLU A 309 -3.85 21.17 -11.29
N ILE A 310 -3.63 21.35 -9.99
CA ILE A 310 -4.46 20.70 -8.94
C ILE A 310 -5.91 21.17 -9.04
N ILE A 311 -6.14 22.48 -9.22
CA ILE A 311 -7.48 23.03 -9.39
C ILE A 311 -8.16 22.44 -10.64
N LYS A 312 -7.45 22.36 -11.74
CA LYS A 312 -7.95 21.81 -13.01
C LYS A 312 -8.31 20.31 -12.87
N ASP A 313 -7.46 19.54 -12.18
CA ASP A 313 -7.72 18.12 -11.96
C ASP A 313 -8.91 17.90 -11.01
N TYR A 314 -9.09 18.76 -10.00
CA TYR A 314 -10.29 18.76 -9.17
C TYR A 314 -11.57 19.02 -10.00
N LEU A 315 -11.54 20.02 -10.88
CA LEU A 315 -12.68 20.32 -11.74
C LEU A 315 -12.99 19.19 -12.74
N LYS A 316 -11.97 18.54 -13.29
CA LYS A 316 -12.15 17.34 -14.12
C LYS A 316 -12.80 16.20 -13.33
N MET A 317 -12.34 15.97 -12.09
CA MET A 317 -12.92 14.96 -11.21
C MET A 317 -14.41 15.21 -10.94
N GLN A 318 -14.83 16.47 -10.80
CA GLN A 318 -16.25 16.83 -10.62
C GLN A 318 -17.09 16.52 -11.85
N GLN A 319 -16.52 16.58 -13.05
CA GLN A 319 -17.21 16.34 -14.31
C GLN A 319 -17.13 14.88 -14.77
N GLN A 320 -16.05 14.20 -14.47
CA GLN A 320 -15.75 12.85 -14.97
C GLN A 320 -15.26 11.96 -13.82
N LYS A 321 -16.06 10.98 -13.44
CA LYS A 321 -15.74 10.06 -12.33
C LYS A 321 -14.40 9.34 -12.51
N SER A 322 -14.03 9.01 -13.75
CA SER A 322 -12.75 8.35 -14.06
C SER A 322 -11.50 9.13 -13.60
N TYR A 323 -11.60 10.45 -13.41
CA TYR A 323 -10.51 11.26 -12.86
C TYR A 323 -10.45 11.28 -11.33
N ARG A 324 -11.43 10.67 -10.65
CA ARG A 324 -11.52 10.68 -9.18
C ARG A 324 -10.33 9.96 -8.54
N THR A 325 -10.05 8.76 -8.98
CA THR A 325 -8.92 7.96 -8.52
C THR A 325 -7.59 8.69 -8.73
N GLU A 326 -7.39 9.28 -9.93
CA GLU A 326 -6.17 10.03 -10.25
C GLU A 326 -6.00 11.24 -9.33
N PHE A 327 -7.07 11.98 -9.03
CA PHE A 327 -7.00 13.13 -8.13
C PHE A 327 -6.71 12.72 -6.69
N TYR A 328 -7.51 11.80 -6.13
CA TYR A 328 -7.38 11.41 -4.73
C TYR A 328 -6.05 10.67 -4.46
N ALA A 329 -5.71 9.69 -5.28
CA ALA A 329 -4.47 8.94 -5.08
C ALA A 329 -3.24 9.79 -5.34
N LYS A 330 -3.20 10.58 -6.42
CA LYS A 330 -1.97 11.20 -6.88
C LYS A 330 -1.81 12.68 -6.52
N ARG A 331 -2.90 13.43 -6.29
CA ARG A 331 -2.79 14.84 -5.89
C ARG A 331 -2.82 15.04 -4.39
N VAL A 332 -3.59 14.22 -3.67
CA VAL A 332 -3.75 14.37 -2.22
C VAL A 332 -3.35 13.13 -1.41
N ASN A 333 -2.84 12.10 -2.08
CA ASN A 333 -2.29 10.86 -1.50
C ASN A 333 -3.27 10.08 -0.62
N LEU A 334 -4.56 10.18 -0.90
CA LEU A 334 -5.55 9.29 -0.32
C LEU A 334 -5.52 7.93 -1.04
N PRO A 335 -5.65 6.80 -0.33
CA PRO A 335 -5.73 5.50 -0.98
C PRO A 335 -7.03 5.39 -1.79
N GLU A 336 -6.92 4.94 -3.02
CA GLU A 336 -8.04 4.81 -3.95
C GLU A 336 -8.02 3.46 -4.67
N GLN A 337 -9.16 3.15 -5.30
CA GLN A 337 -9.35 2.03 -6.22
C GLN A 337 -9.83 2.57 -7.56
N ASP A 338 -9.78 1.75 -8.59
CA ASP A 338 -10.46 2.06 -9.84
C ASP A 338 -11.97 1.76 -9.68
N GLU A 339 -12.76 2.80 -9.38
CA GLU A 339 -14.19 2.67 -9.02
C GLU A 339 -15.06 2.10 -10.14
N ASP A 340 -14.66 2.24 -11.40
CA ASP A 340 -15.46 1.76 -12.54
C ASP A 340 -15.41 0.22 -12.70
N GLU A 341 -14.48 -0.44 -12.01
CA GLU A 341 -14.26 -1.89 -12.13
C GLU A 341 -14.47 -2.69 -10.84
N VAL A 342 -14.39 -2.07 -9.65
CA VAL A 342 -14.41 -2.82 -8.38
C VAL A 342 -15.82 -3.14 -7.89
N ALA A 343 -15.98 -4.31 -7.28
CA ALA A 343 -17.26 -4.74 -6.72
C ALA A 343 -17.68 -3.93 -5.49
N ILE A 344 -16.72 -3.56 -4.63
CA ILE A 344 -16.93 -2.84 -3.36
C ILE A 344 -15.85 -1.76 -3.21
N GLU A 345 -16.25 -0.57 -2.83
CA GLU A 345 -15.34 0.56 -2.55
C GLU A 345 -14.38 0.26 -1.38
N TRP A 346 -13.10 0.66 -1.52
CA TRP A 346 -12.06 0.36 -0.53
C TRP A 346 -12.39 0.81 0.90
N ASN A 347 -12.94 2.02 1.05
CA ASN A 347 -13.34 2.53 2.38
C ASN A 347 -14.41 1.65 3.06
N LYS A 348 -15.31 1.04 2.28
CA LYS A 348 -16.34 0.13 2.80
C LYS A 348 -15.71 -1.20 3.21
N ILE A 349 -14.71 -1.67 2.45
CA ILE A 349 -13.92 -2.88 2.80
C ILE A 349 -13.17 -2.66 4.13
N LEU A 350 -12.53 -1.49 4.30
CA LEU A 350 -11.84 -1.16 5.55
C LEU A 350 -12.80 -1.12 6.76
N LYS A 351 -13.98 -0.52 6.61
CA LYS A 351 -15.02 -0.50 7.66
C LYS A 351 -15.57 -1.89 7.99
N ALA A 352 -15.55 -2.81 7.03
CA ALA A 352 -15.91 -4.21 7.27
C ALA A 352 -14.83 -4.97 8.05
N SER A 353 -13.56 -4.54 7.97
CA SER A 353 -12.44 -5.13 8.71
C SER A 353 -12.25 -4.52 10.09
N PHE A 354 -12.41 -3.21 10.23
CA PHE A 354 -12.02 -2.47 11.42
C PHE A 354 -13.19 -1.72 12.06
N LYS A 355 -13.24 -1.71 13.40
CA LYS A 355 -14.14 -0.83 14.18
C LYS A 355 -13.67 0.63 14.09
N ASN A 356 -12.36 0.83 14.20
CA ASN A 356 -11.69 2.09 13.95
C ASN A 356 -10.68 1.90 12.83
N VAL A 357 -10.94 2.52 11.69
CA VAL A 357 -10.09 2.40 10.50
C VAL A 357 -8.76 3.13 10.67
N GLU A 358 -8.75 4.25 11.40
CA GLU A 358 -7.55 5.06 11.62
C GLU A 358 -6.56 4.34 12.54
N GLU A 359 -7.06 3.72 13.61
CA GLU A 359 -6.27 2.99 14.60
C GLU A 359 -6.11 1.49 14.24
N LYS A 360 -6.73 1.05 13.14
CA LYS A 360 -6.76 -0.36 12.70
C LYS A 360 -7.21 -1.34 13.78
N ILE A 361 -8.18 -0.92 14.62
CA ILE A 361 -8.77 -1.80 15.62
C ILE A 361 -9.70 -2.79 14.93
N PRO A 362 -9.39 -4.11 14.94
CA PRO A 362 -10.19 -5.12 14.26
C PRO A 362 -11.63 -5.18 14.79
N ARG A 363 -12.56 -5.63 13.92
CA ARG A 363 -13.92 -5.99 14.37
C ARG A 363 -13.88 -7.32 15.11
N ASP A 364 -14.61 -7.40 16.22
CA ASP A 364 -14.63 -8.59 17.07
C ASP A 364 -15.33 -9.77 16.38
N PHE A 365 -14.94 -10.96 16.80
CA PHE A 365 -15.64 -12.19 16.46
C PHE A 365 -16.48 -12.64 17.66
N ASN A 366 -17.67 -12.06 17.81
CA ASN A 366 -18.58 -12.34 18.92
C ASN A 366 -19.61 -13.42 18.56
N VAL A 367 -19.16 -14.61 18.12
CA VAL A 367 -20.02 -15.74 17.76
C VAL A 367 -19.96 -16.80 18.85
N LYS A 368 -21.11 -17.19 19.39
CA LYS A 368 -21.22 -18.24 20.41
C LYS A 368 -21.28 -19.64 19.77
N ASP A 369 -20.83 -20.64 20.51
CA ASP A 369 -21.01 -22.03 20.11
C ASP A 369 -22.52 -22.35 20.02
N GLY A 370 -22.90 -23.14 19.01
CA GLY A 370 -24.28 -23.46 18.71
C GLY A 370 -25.02 -22.43 17.84
N GLU A 371 -24.40 -21.29 17.48
CA GLU A 371 -25.04 -20.29 16.60
C GLU A 371 -25.26 -20.86 15.20
N ASP A 372 -26.34 -20.39 14.56
CA ASP A 372 -26.68 -20.78 13.18
C ASP A 372 -25.66 -20.28 12.20
N ALA A 373 -25.18 -21.13 11.30
CA ALA A 373 -24.17 -20.77 10.31
C ALA A 373 -24.43 -21.36 8.91
N ILE A 374 -23.88 -20.72 7.90
CA ILE A 374 -23.81 -21.23 6.53
C ILE A 374 -22.33 -21.39 6.18
N VAL A 375 -21.98 -22.49 5.54
CA VAL A 375 -20.65 -22.71 4.97
C VAL A 375 -20.67 -22.35 3.48
N GLY A 376 -19.74 -21.50 3.04
CA GLY A 376 -19.50 -21.24 1.62
C GLY A 376 -18.16 -21.83 1.20
N ILE A 377 -18.13 -22.47 0.02
CA ILE A 377 -16.92 -23.06 -0.55
C ILE A 377 -16.76 -22.58 -1.99
N ASP A 378 -15.60 -22.04 -2.33
CA ASP A 378 -15.23 -21.71 -3.70
C ASP A 378 -13.77 -22.03 -3.98
N PHE A 379 -13.49 -22.57 -5.15
CA PHE A 379 -12.15 -22.79 -5.68
C PHE A 379 -12.18 -22.96 -7.21
N ALA A 380 -11.15 -22.45 -7.87
CA ALA A 380 -11.03 -22.61 -9.33
C ALA A 380 -10.54 -24.02 -9.68
N ASP A 381 -9.52 -24.50 -8.98
CA ASP A 381 -8.92 -25.83 -9.11
C ASP A 381 -8.19 -26.16 -7.80
N LEU A 382 -8.04 -27.46 -7.50
CA LEU A 382 -7.30 -27.91 -6.30
C LEU A 382 -5.79 -27.65 -6.38
N ASN A 383 -5.27 -27.32 -7.53
CA ASN A 383 -3.86 -26.91 -7.72
C ASN A 383 -3.68 -25.37 -7.70
N ASP A 384 -4.64 -24.61 -7.24
CA ASP A 384 -4.60 -23.14 -7.17
C ASP A 384 -5.00 -22.64 -5.77
N PHE A 385 -6.17 -22.01 -5.63
CA PHE A 385 -6.74 -21.54 -4.38
C PHE A 385 -8.00 -22.32 -4.06
N ALA A 386 -8.17 -22.69 -2.79
CA ALA A 386 -9.41 -23.26 -2.29
C ALA A 386 -9.82 -22.56 -0.99
N SER A 387 -10.99 -21.96 -0.96
CA SER A 387 -11.49 -21.17 0.16
C SER A 387 -12.75 -21.77 0.75
N VAL A 388 -12.79 -21.86 2.07
CA VAL A 388 -13.94 -22.26 2.87
C VAL A 388 -14.19 -21.21 3.92
N GLY A 389 -15.43 -20.82 4.12
CA GLY A 389 -15.74 -19.88 5.19
C GLY A 389 -17.10 -20.13 5.84
N LEU A 390 -17.27 -19.50 6.99
CA LEU A 390 -18.47 -19.54 7.81
C LEU A 390 -19.14 -18.18 7.82
N LEU A 391 -20.41 -18.16 7.48
CA LEU A 391 -21.27 -16.99 7.48
C LEU A 391 -22.23 -17.09 8.67
N PHE A 392 -22.27 -16.03 9.47
CA PHE A 392 -23.20 -15.86 10.57
C PHE A 392 -24.01 -14.60 10.38
N LYS A 393 -25.23 -14.56 10.91
CA LYS A 393 -26.03 -13.34 11.01
C LYS A 393 -26.50 -13.18 12.45
N ILE A 394 -25.93 -12.20 13.14
CA ILE A 394 -26.25 -11.88 14.54
C ILE A 394 -26.84 -10.48 14.56
N GLU A 395 -28.12 -10.38 14.87
CA GLU A 395 -28.88 -9.12 14.75
C GLU A 395 -28.76 -8.53 13.35
N ASN A 396 -28.12 -7.37 13.23
CA ASN A 396 -27.87 -6.70 11.94
C ASN A 396 -26.47 -6.98 11.39
N GLU A 397 -25.59 -7.64 12.16
CA GLU A 397 -24.22 -7.90 11.72
C GLU A 397 -24.11 -9.21 10.95
N ILE A 398 -23.47 -9.15 9.78
CA ILE A 398 -23.14 -10.29 8.93
C ILE A 398 -21.66 -10.57 9.11
N ILE A 399 -21.31 -11.67 9.78
CA ILE A 399 -19.94 -12.02 10.14
C ILE A 399 -19.45 -13.11 9.20
N TRP A 400 -18.31 -12.88 8.58
CA TRP A 400 -17.64 -13.85 7.72
C TRP A 400 -16.23 -14.13 8.22
N ARG A 401 -15.88 -15.40 8.31
CA ARG A 401 -14.52 -15.88 8.59
C ARG A 401 -14.22 -17.03 7.66
N HIS A 402 -13.02 -17.02 7.08
CA HIS A 402 -12.62 -18.04 6.09
C HIS A 402 -11.25 -18.61 6.41
N HIS A 403 -10.96 -19.74 5.77
CA HIS A 403 -9.65 -20.31 5.62
C HIS A 403 -9.41 -20.64 4.15
N THR A 404 -8.20 -20.37 3.66
CA THR A 404 -7.84 -20.54 2.26
C THR A 404 -6.56 -21.35 2.15
N TRP A 405 -6.60 -22.46 1.45
CA TRP A 405 -5.40 -23.20 1.05
C TRP A 405 -4.88 -22.65 -0.26
N ILE A 406 -3.56 -22.47 -0.35
CA ILE A 406 -2.87 -21.90 -1.50
C ILE A 406 -1.78 -22.86 -1.94
N CYS A 407 -1.91 -23.45 -3.14
CA CYS A 407 -0.93 -24.39 -3.67
C CYS A 407 0.31 -23.65 -4.19
N CYS A 408 1.47 -23.80 -3.53
CA CYS A 408 2.70 -23.13 -3.97
C CYS A 408 3.32 -23.74 -5.24
N LYS A 409 2.88 -24.93 -5.64
CA LYS A 409 3.28 -25.58 -6.90
C LYS A 409 2.38 -25.24 -8.08
N SER A 410 1.33 -24.45 -7.87
CA SER A 410 0.56 -23.86 -8.97
C SER A 410 1.48 -23.15 -9.95
N ARG A 411 1.28 -23.39 -11.23
CA ARG A 411 2.11 -22.75 -12.28
C ARG A 411 2.06 -21.23 -12.24
N PHE A 412 1.04 -20.64 -11.64
CA PHE A 412 0.86 -19.20 -11.51
C PHE A 412 1.26 -18.65 -10.13
N TYR A 413 1.59 -19.51 -9.15
CA TYR A 413 1.90 -19.07 -7.78
C TYR A 413 2.96 -17.97 -7.71
N LYS A 414 4.03 -18.10 -8.52
CA LYS A 414 5.11 -17.11 -8.56
C LYS A 414 4.70 -15.76 -9.14
N ASP A 415 3.59 -15.71 -9.85
CA ASP A 415 3.09 -14.51 -10.51
C ASP A 415 1.92 -13.87 -9.74
N ILE A 416 1.42 -14.54 -8.68
CA ILE A 416 0.34 -14.02 -7.85
C ILE A 416 0.83 -12.77 -7.09
N LYS A 417 0.04 -11.70 -7.16
CA LYS A 417 0.38 -10.37 -6.67
C LYS A 417 -0.05 -10.13 -5.21
N PHE A 418 0.14 -11.10 -4.34
CA PHE A 418 -0.12 -11.01 -2.92
C PHE A 418 1.16 -11.27 -2.13
N PRO A 419 1.50 -10.47 -1.11
CA PRO A 419 2.77 -10.58 -0.40
C PRO A 419 2.76 -11.70 0.66
N PHE A 420 2.57 -12.95 0.26
CA PHE A 420 2.43 -14.12 1.15
C PHE A 420 3.54 -14.26 2.20
N ALA A 421 4.75 -13.80 1.91
CA ALA A 421 5.88 -13.90 2.84
C ALA A 421 5.75 -13.02 4.09
N ASN A 422 4.95 -11.96 4.03
CA ASN A 422 4.93 -10.92 5.07
C ASN A 422 3.69 -11.01 5.98
N ILE A 423 2.66 -11.75 5.59
CA ILE A 423 1.37 -11.76 6.31
C ILE A 423 1.29 -12.89 7.34
N GLY A 424 2.17 -13.86 7.30
CA GLY A 424 2.21 -14.97 8.28
C GLY A 424 2.90 -14.67 9.60
N LEU A 425 3.47 -13.48 9.79
CA LEU A 425 4.28 -13.15 10.98
C LEU A 425 3.46 -12.60 12.15
N ASP A 426 2.26 -12.07 11.91
CA ASP A 426 1.45 -11.38 12.93
C ASP A 426 0.41 -12.27 13.63
N GLY A 427 0.46 -13.59 13.42
CA GLY A 427 -0.40 -14.57 14.13
C GLY A 427 -1.85 -14.66 13.65
N PHE A 428 -2.29 -13.86 12.68
CA PHE A 428 -3.61 -13.99 12.08
C PHE A 428 -3.52 -14.79 10.77
N ASN A 429 -3.77 -16.09 10.87
CA ASN A 429 -3.63 -17.03 9.75
C ASN A 429 -5.02 -17.41 9.21
N ASP A 430 -5.54 -16.62 8.26
CA ASP A 430 -6.73 -16.95 7.49
C ASP A 430 -6.40 -17.73 6.19
N PHE A 431 -5.11 -18.06 5.97
CA PHE A 431 -4.68 -18.93 4.88
C PHE A 431 -3.48 -19.80 5.24
N GLU A 432 -3.29 -20.85 4.45
CA GLU A 432 -2.17 -21.78 4.52
C GLU A 432 -1.57 -21.99 3.13
N VAL A 433 -0.25 -21.91 3.03
CA VAL A 433 0.47 -22.25 1.79
C VAL A 433 0.91 -23.70 1.84
N VAL A 434 0.32 -24.53 0.98
CA VAL A 434 0.61 -25.97 0.91
C VAL A 434 1.66 -26.30 -0.14
N ASN A 435 2.66 -27.09 0.24
CA ASN A 435 3.77 -27.52 -0.65
C ASN A 435 3.49 -28.91 -1.26
N THR A 436 2.33 -29.06 -1.87
CA THR A 436 1.88 -30.28 -2.55
C THR A 436 1.50 -29.97 -3.99
N GLU A 437 1.38 -30.97 -4.87
CA GLU A 437 0.96 -30.76 -6.26
C GLU A 437 -0.50 -30.30 -6.38
N SER A 438 -1.31 -30.60 -5.37
CA SER A 438 -2.69 -30.13 -5.25
C SER A 438 -3.11 -30.01 -3.79
N ILE A 439 -4.12 -29.18 -3.51
CA ILE A 439 -4.81 -29.10 -2.25
C ILE A 439 -5.58 -30.39 -2.06
N ASN A 440 -5.51 -30.98 -0.86
CA ASN A 440 -6.21 -32.23 -0.58
C ASN A 440 -7.70 -31.94 -0.34
N ALA A 441 -8.57 -32.53 -1.13
CA ALA A 441 -10.03 -32.43 -0.97
C ALA A 441 -10.50 -32.84 0.44
N ARG A 442 -9.77 -33.75 1.08
CA ARG A 442 -10.08 -34.19 2.45
C ARG A 442 -9.88 -33.09 3.47
N ASP A 443 -8.86 -32.26 3.33
CA ASP A 443 -8.58 -31.15 4.26
C ASP A 443 -9.70 -30.12 4.23
N ILE A 444 -10.23 -29.82 3.03
CA ILE A 444 -11.38 -28.94 2.84
C ILE A 444 -12.61 -29.47 3.58
N VAL A 445 -12.91 -30.74 3.41
CA VAL A 445 -14.08 -31.36 4.04
C VAL A 445 -13.89 -31.47 5.55
N LEU A 446 -12.72 -31.88 6.03
CA LEU A 446 -12.42 -31.97 7.46
C LEU A 446 -12.53 -30.61 8.15
N TYR A 447 -12.12 -29.51 7.47
CA TYR A 447 -12.33 -28.17 7.99
C TYR A 447 -13.81 -27.85 8.19
N VAL A 448 -14.66 -28.19 7.24
CA VAL A 448 -16.13 -28.06 7.38
C VAL A 448 -16.65 -28.88 8.55
N LEU A 449 -16.25 -30.15 8.63
CA LEU A 449 -16.70 -31.07 9.68
C LEU A 449 -16.31 -30.63 11.09
N LYS A 450 -15.14 -29.98 11.25
CA LYS A 450 -14.69 -29.39 12.51
C LYS A 450 -15.73 -28.43 13.09
N TYR A 451 -16.46 -27.72 12.23
CA TYR A 451 -17.42 -26.71 12.66
C TYR A 451 -18.86 -27.22 12.75
N ILE A 452 -19.21 -28.38 12.15
CA ILE A 452 -20.54 -28.96 12.26
C ILE A 452 -20.87 -29.31 13.72
N GLY A 453 -19.87 -29.72 14.53
CA GLY A 453 -20.07 -29.96 15.95
C GLY A 453 -20.05 -28.73 16.84
N LYS A 454 -19.56 -27.62 16.33
CA LYS A 454 -19.42 -26.34 17.04
C LYS A 454 -20.58 -25.39 16.80
N TYR A 455 -21.04 -25.32 15.56
CA TYR A 455 -22.11 -24.43 15.11
C TYR A 455 -23.25 -25.24 14.50
N ASN A 456 -24.44 -24.65 14.46
CA ASN A 456 -25.59 -25.25 13.79
C ASN A 456 -25.54 -24.92 12.30
N ILE A 457 -24.84 -25.74 11.50
CA ILE A 457 -24.67 -25.52 10.06
C ILE A 457 -25.99 -25.78 9.34
N LYS A 458 -26.61 -24.72 8.81
CA LYS A 458 -27.88 -24.81 8.06
C LYS A 458 -27.68 -25.34 6.66
N LYS A 459 -26.63 -24.88 5.96
CA LYS A 459 -26.28 -25.33 4.61
C LYS A 459 -24.77 -25.20 4.37
N ILE A 460 -24.27 -26.05 3.49
CA ILE A 460 -22.96 -25.98 2.83
C ILE A 460 -23.24 -25.67 1.38
N VAL A 461 -22.79 -24.52 0.88
CA VAL A 461 -23.09 -24.02 -0.46
C VAL A 461 -21.83 -23.98 -1.30
N LEU A 462 -21.88 -24.56 -2.51
CA LEU A 462 -20.77 -24.58 -3.46
C LEU A 462 -21.24 -24.79 -4.90
N ASP A 463 -20.33 -24.53 -5.85
CA ASP A 463 -20.58 -24.78 -7.27
C ASP A 463 -20.73 -26.28 -7.58
N SER A 464 -21.69 -26.63 -8.43
CA SER A 464 -21.98 -28.03 -8.80
C SER A 464 -20.83 -28.75 -9.51
N TYR A 465 -20.00 -28.01 -10.27
CA TYR A 465 -18.82 -28.58 -10.91
C TYR A 465 -17.72 -28.90 -9.87
N ARG A 466 -17.57 -28.03 -8.86
CA ARG A 466 -16.58 -28.19 -7.79
C ARG A 466 -16.97 -29.28 -6.81
N TYR A 467 -18.27 -29.44 -6.59
CA TYR A 467 -18.79 -30.53 -5.75
C TYR A 467 -18.25 -31.91 -6.16
N LYS A 468 -18.13 -32.17 -7.47
CA LYS A 468 -17.61 -33.49 -7.95
C LYS A 468 -16.22 -33.84 -7.43
N LEU A 469 -15.39 -32.85 -7.15
CA LEU A 469 -14.04 -33.06 -6.60
C LEU A 469 -14.06 -33.36 -5.10
N LEU A 470 -15.13 -32.98 -4.39
CA LEU A 470 -15.32 -33.22 -2.95
C LEU A 470 -16.35 -34.32 -2.66
N GLU A 471 -17.07 -34.81 -3.68
CA GLU A 471 -18.22 -35.69 -3.55
C GLU A 471 -17.90 -36.97 -2.78
N GLN A 472 -16.81 -37.64 -3.14
CA GLN A 472 -16.43 -38.90 -2.50
C GLN A 472 -16.17 -38.69 -1.00
N THR A 473 -15.42 -37.63 -0.66
CA THR A 473 -15.07 -37.32 0.72
C THR A 473 -16.30 -36.92 1.53
N PHE A 474 -17.21 -36.11 0.99
CA PHE A 474 -18.48 -35.82 1.70
C PHE A 474 -19.32 -37.08 1.93
N LYS A 475 -19.37 -38.03 0.97
CA LYS A 475 -20.06 -39.29 1.12
C LYS A 475 -19.43 -40.19 2.21
N GLU A 476 -18.10 -40.24 2.31
CA GLU A 476 -17.38 -40.94 3.38
C GLU A 476 -17.82 -40.49 4.78
N PHE A 477 -18.16 -39.23 4.93
CA PHE A 477 -18.62 -38.63 6.20
C PHE A 477 -20.13 -38.49 6.30
N ASN A 478 -20.91 -39.15 5.42
CA ASN A 478 -22.38 -39.16 5.42
C ASN A 478 -23.02 -37.75 5.33
N VAL A 479 -22.35 -36.79 4.69
CA VAL A 479 -22.91 -35.45 4.44
C VAL A 479 -23.74 -35.50 3.16
N SER A 480 -25.06 -35.37 3.28
CA SER A 480 -25.99 -35.56 2.18
C SER A 480 -26.23 -34.28 1.38
N VAL A 481 -26.50 -34.48 0.08
CA VAL A 481 -26.87 -33.38 -0.85
C VAL A 481 -28.37 -33.10 -0.77
N GLU A 482 -28.73 -31.83 -0.84
CA GLU A 482 -30.12 -31.42 -1.02
C GLU A 482 -30.60 -31.75 -2.43
N THR A 483 -31.68 -32.52 -2.50
CA THR A 483 -32.34 -32.95 -3.73
C THR A 483 -33.85 -32.84 -3.56
N ARG A 484 -34.62 -33.10 -4.63
CA ARG A 484 -36.09 -33.19 -4.51
C ARG A 484 -36.52 -34.30 -3.54
N ASP A 485 -35.76 -35.39 -3.54
CA ASP A 485 -36.06 -36.58 -2.68
C ASP A 485 -35.45 -36.44 -1.28
N ASN A 486 -34.50 -35.52 -1.10
CA ASN A 486 -33.87 -35.21 0.18
C ASN A 486 -33.77 -33.69 0.40
N PRO A 487 -34.87 -32.98 0.68
CA PRO A 487 -34.90 -31.54 0.85
C PRO A 487 -34.10 -31.04 2.08
N ASN A 488 -33.86 -31.94 3.04
CA ASN A 488 -33.08 -31.64 4.25
C ASN A 488 -31.57 -31.88 4.08
N GLY A 489 -31.10 -32.25 2.89
CA GLY A 489 -29.69 -32.42 2.61
C GLY A 489 -28.89 -31.16 2.95
N LEU A 490 -27.72 -31.34 3.56
CA LEU A 490 -26.93 -30.25 4.07
C LEU A 490 -26.20 -29.48 2.94
N ILE A 491 -25.86 -30.19 1.85
CA ILE A 491 -25.12 -29.60 0.71
C ILE A 491 -26.10 -29.07 -0.33
N ARG A 492 -26.04 -27.74 -0.59
CA ARG A 492 -26.77 -27.09 -1.69
C ARG A 492 -25.81 -26.75 -2.81
N MET A 493 -26.05 -27.32 -3.97
CA MET A 493 -25.26 -27.05 -5.19
C MET A 493 -25.84 -25.90 -5.98
N VAL A 494 -24.96 -24.97 -6.39
CA VAL A 494 -25.30 -23.87 -7.26
C VAL A 494 -24.78 -24.14 -8.67
N ARG A 495 -25.64 -23.99 -9.69
CA ARG A 495 -25.29 -24.36 -11.07
C ARG A 495 -24.62 -23.24 -11.88
N TYR A 496 -24.90 -21.98 -11.55
CA TYR A 496 -24.42 -20.84 -12.30
C TYR A 496 -23.93 -19.73 -11.37
N PRO A 497 -22.64 -19.65 -11.08
CA PRO A 497 -22.07 -18.59 -10.22
C PRO A 497 -22.41 -17.16 -10.67
N ALA A 498 -22.53 -16.92 -11.99
CA ALA A 498 -22.92 -15.62 -12.52
C ALA A 498 -24.34 -15.20 -12.11
N SER A 499 -25.30 -16.15 -12.00
CA SER A 499 -26.66 -15.84 -11.56
C SER A 499 -26.72 -15.52 -10.06
N ILE A 500 -25.79 -16.07 -9.25
CA ILE A 500 -25.69 -15.75 -7.83
C ILE A 500 -25.28 -14.30 -7.65
N ALA A 501 -24.30 -13.83 -8.41
CA ALA A 501 -23.84 -12.46 -8.35
C ALA A 501 -24.99 -11.47 -8.66
N ALA A 502 -25.85 -11.80 -9.62
CA ALA A 502 -27.01 -10.97 -9.95
C ALA A 502 -27.98 -10.80 -8.77
N ILE A 503 -28.14 -11.84 -7.94
CA ILE A 503 -29.04 -11.84 -6.76
C ILE A 503 -28.33 -11.17 -5.58
N VAL A 504 -27.07 -11.52 -5.31
CA VAL A 504 -26.34 -11.16 -4.09
C VAL A 504 -25.70 -9.78 -4.17
N ALA A 505 -25.26 -9.33 -5.35
CA ALA A 505 -24.52 -8.07 -5.47
C ALA A 505 -25.31 -6.85 -4.97
N PRO A 506 -26.60 -6.65 -5.28
CA PRO A 506 -27.34 -5.52 -4.73
C PRO A 506 -27.46 -5.56 -3.20
N GLN A 507 -27.63 -6.74 -2.63
CA GLN A 507 -27.68 -6.91 -1.17
C GLN A 507 -26.32 -6.61 -0.53
N LEU A 508 -25.22 -7.11 -1.08
CA LEU A 508 -23.88 -6.85 -0.58
C LEU A 508 -23.53 -5.35 -0.60
N GLU A 509 -23.91 -4.63 -1.67
CA GLU A 509 -23.70 -3.18 -1.73
C GLU A 509 -24.41 -2.44 -0.60
N VAL A 510 -25.62 -2.83 -0.27
CA VAL A 510 -26.40 -2.24 0.82
C VAL A 510 -25.75 -2.58 2.16
N GLU A 511 -25.41 -3.85 2.42
CA GLU A 511 -24.86 -4.27 3.68
C GLU A 511 -23.45 -3.71 3.95
N PHE A 512 -22.61 -3.60 2.92
CA PHE A 512 -21.32 -2.89 3.03
C PHE A 512 -21.51 -1.39 3.27
N SER A 513 -22.48 -0.76 2.61
CA SER A 513 -22.77 0.67 2.78
C SER A 513 -23.29 0.99 4.17
N ASN A 514 -24.11 0.12 4.75
CA ASN A 514 -24.64 0.24 6.10
C ASN A 514 -23.60 -0.12 7.18
N GLY A 515 -22.44 -0.68 6.82
CA GLY A 515 -21.41 -1.11 7.76
C GLY A 515 -21.77 -2.41 8.52
N ASN A 516 -22.72 -3.18 8.01
CA ASN A 516 -23.19 -4.42 8.65
C ASN A 516 -22.26 -5.60 8.42
N ILE A 517 -21.33 -5.53 7.46
CA ILE A 517 -20.39 -6.62 7.16
C ILE A 517 -19.20 -6.57 8.13
N ASN A 518 -18.83 -7.74 8.63
CA ASN A 518 -17.67 -7.98 9.49
C ASN A 518 -16.82 -9.12 8.93
N ILE A 519 -15.71 -8.78 8.29
CA ILE A 519 -14.74 -9.75 7.76
C ILE A 519 -13.51 -9.94 8.65
N GLY A 520 -13.43 -9.21 9.78
CA GLY A 520 -12.26 -9.20 10.65
C GLY A 520 -11.01 -8.60 9.97
N ASP A 521 -9.88 -8.73 10.63
CA ASP A 521 -8.60 -8.28 10.06
C ASP A 521 -8.01 -9.37 9.16
N SER A 522 -8.56 -9.49 7.95
CA SER A 522 -8.08 -10.42 6.93
C SER A 522 -7.58 -9.64 5.71
N ALA A 523 -6.27 -9.55 5.57
CA ALA A 523 -5.65 -8.93 4.41
C ALA A 523 -5.97 -9.69 3.12
N LEU A 524 -6.01 -11.04 3.18
CA LEU A 524 -6.39 -11.86 2.03
C LEU A 524 -7.83 -11.60 1.60
N MET A 525 -8.76 -11.45 2.54
CA MET A 525 -10.15 -11.13 2.21
C MET A 525 -10.29 -9.72 1.61
N ARG A 526 -9.64 -8.70 2.19
CA ARG A 526 -9.62 -7.34 1.62
C ARG A 526 -9.05 -7.34 0.21
N TRP A 527 -7.92 -8.02 0.00
CA TRP A 527 -7.30 -8.18 -1.32
C TRP A 527 -8.22 -8.91 -2.31
N SER A 528 -8.87 -9.98 -1.88
CA SER A 528 -9.81 -10.77 -2.68
C SER A 528 -11.02 -9.95 -3.14
N ILE A 529 -11.61 -9.17 -2.25
CA ILE A 529 -12.71 -8.24 -2.59
C ILE A 529 -12.22 -7.19 -3.60
N ASN A 530 -11.05 -6.60 -3.37
CA ASN A 530 -10.45 -5.59 -4.25
C ASN A 530 -10.07 -6.13 -5.64
N ASN A 531 -9.88 -7.44 -5.77
CA ASN A 531 -9.59 -8.11 -7.05
C ASN A 531 -10.84 -8.49 -7.83
N THR A 532 -12.01 -8.21 -7.28
CA THR A 532 -13.29 -8.54 -7.91
C THR A 532 -13.87 -7.29 -8.57
N GLY A 533 -13.99 -7.37 -9.88
CA GLY A 533 -14.71 -6.37 -10.66
C GLY A 533 -16.19 -6.71 -10.79
N VAL A 534 -17.01 -5.71 -11.08
CA VAL A 534 -18.43 -5.86 -11.37
C VAL A 534 -18.77 -5.33 -12.75
N LYS A 535 -19.50 -6.11 -13.52
CA LYS A 535 -20.07 -5.69 -14.80
C LYS A 535 -21.59 -5.69 -14.69
N THR A 536 -22.21 -4.60 -15.12
CA THR A 536 -23.68 -4.52 -15.23
C THR A 536 -24.06 -4.86 -16.66
N GLY A 537 -24.86 -5.93 -16.84
CA GLY A 537 -25.40 -6.34 -18.12
C GLY A 537 -26.44 -5.33 -18.65
N ARG A 538 -26.84 -5.48 -19.91
CA ARG A 538 -27.89 -4.64 -20.51
C ARG A 538 -29.26 -4.79 -19.82
N ASP A 539 -29.49 -5.90 -19.15
CA ASP A 539 -30.65 -6.24 -18.35
C ASP A 539 -30.61 -5.68 -16.92
N GLY A 540 -29.55 -4.92 -16.56
CA GLY A 540 -29.31 -4.40 -15.22
C GLY A 540 -28.73 -5.43 -14.23
N ASN A 541 -28.56 -6.69 -14.63
CA ASN A 541 -27.97 -7.72 -13.77
C ASN A 541 -26.46 -7.50 -13.59
N LYS A 542 -25.98 -7.70 -12.36
CA LYS A 542 -24.56 -7.59 -12.02
C LYS A 542 -23.88 -8.95 -12.10
N ALA A 543 -22.67 -8.97 -12.64
CA ALA A 543 -21.83 -10.14 -12.67
C ALA A 543 -20.44 -9.79 -12.12
N TYR A 544 -19.93 -10.62 -11.20
CA TYR A 544 -18.56 -10.49 -10.70
C TYR A 544 -17.57 -11.16 -11.65
N TYR A 545 -16.39 -10.54 -11.78
CA TYR A 545 -15.28 -11.12 -12.54
C TYR A 545 -13.94 -10.85 -11.85
N LYS A 546 -12.92 -11.65 -12.17
CA LYS A 546 -11.54 -11.41 -11.71
C LYS A 546 -10.92 -10.31 -12.58
N ILE A 547 -10.46 -9.22 -11.98
CA ILE A 547 -9.84 -8.09 -12.70
C ILE A 547 -8.63 -8.58 -13.50
N GLU A 548 -7.77 -9.40 -12.90
CA GLU A 548 -6.65 -10.09 -13.56
C GLU A 548 -6.69 -11.59 -13.25
N PRO A 549 -7.38 -12.42 -14.04
CA PRO A 549 -7.69 -13.81 -13.67
C PRO A 549 -6.50 -14.71 -13.33
N LYS A 550 -5.32 -14.43 -13.89
CA LYS A 550 -4.11 -15.23 -13.65
C LYS A 550 -3.32 -14.77 -12.43
N LEU A 551 -3.33 -13.47 -12.12
CA LEU A 551 -2.43 -12.83 -11.17
C LEU A 551 -3.14 -12.44 -9.88
N ARG A 552 -4.45 -12.19 -9.94
CA ARG A 552 -5.29 -11.75 -8.82
C ARG A 552 -6.43 -12.73 -8.61
N LYS A 553 -6.49 -13.31 -7.43
CA LYS A 553 -7.49 -14.31 -7.06
C LYS A 553 -8.59 -13.68 -6.22
N ASN A 554 -9.81 -14.19 -6.35
CA ASN A 554 -10.96 -13.73 -5.57
C ASN A 554 -11.76 -14.88 -4.93
N ASP A 555 -11.19 -16.06 -4.87
CA ASP A 555 -11.85 -17.27 -4.35
C ASP A 555 -12.36 -17.08 -2.89
N PRO A 556 -11.64 -16.40 -1.96
CA PRO A 556 -12.18 -16.08 -0.62
C PRO A 556 -13.46 -15.23 -0.66
N PHE A 557 -13.52 -14.23 -1.56
CA PHE A 557 -14.71 -13.41 -1.71
C PHE A 557 -15.85 -14.18 -2.39
N MET A 558 -15.56 -15.00 -3.39
CA MET A 558 -16.58 -15.82 -4.05
C MET A 558 -17.18 -16.86 -3.12
N ALA A 559 -16.41 -17.45 -2.21
CA ALA A 559 -16.94 -18.32 -1.14
C ALA A 559 -17.94 -17.57 -0.25
N PHE A 560 -17.66 -16.31 0.09
CA PHE A 560 -18.60 -15.44 0.81
C PHE A 560 -19.87 -15.16 -0.02
N VAL A 561 -19.73 -14.78 -1.30
CA VAL A 561 -20.85 -14.53 -2.21
C VAL A 561 -21.77 -15.76 -2.34
N VAL A 562 -21.19 -16.94 -2.44
CA VAL A 562 -21.94 -18.20 -2.52
C VAL A 562 -22.72 -18.45 -1.21
N ALA A 563 -22.11 -18.22 -0.04
CA ALA A 563 -22.79 -18.35 1.25
C ALA A 563 -23.93 -17.32 1.39
N MET A 564 -23.72 -16.09 0.95
CA MET A 564 -24.74 -15.02 0.98
C MET A 564 -25.98 -15.36 0.17
N SER A 565 -25.90 -16.20 -0.85
CA SER A 565 -27.04 -16.59 -1.68
C SER A 565 -28.18 -17.28 -0.91
N VAL A 566 -27.91 -17.77 0.29
CA VAL A 566 -28.88 -18.45 1.16
C VAL A 566 -28.95 -17.84 2.56
N ILE A 567 -28.52 -16.60 2.74
CA ILE A 567 -28.48 -15.91 4.04
C ILE A 567 -29.85 -15.84 4.73
N ASN A 568 -30.94 -15.92 3.98
CA ASN A 568 -32.29 -15.98 4.50
C ASN A 568 -32.51 -17.14 5.49
N LEU A 569 -31.72 -18.22 5.40
CA LEU A 569 -31.77 -19.36 6.34
C LEU A 569 -31.25 -19.01 7.75
N LEU A 570 -30.57 -17.88 7.91
CA LEU A 570 -30.08 -17.36 9.19
C LEU A 570 -31.02 -16.29 9.79
N VAL A 571 -32.08 -15.91 9.09
CA VAL A 571 -33.07 -14.97 9.62
C VAL A 571 -34.00 -15.73 10.57
N LYS A 572 -33.93 -15.42 11.87
CA LYS A 572 -34.87 -15.95 12.85
C LYS A 572 -36.25 -15.36 12.56
N GLU A 573 -37.24 -16.19 12.25
CA GLU A 573 -38.63 -15.75 12.14
C GLU A 573 -39.07 -15.11 13.46
N VAL A 574 -39.40 -13.83 13.46
CA VAL A 574 -40.09 -13.22 14.59
C VAL A 574 -41.55 -13.60 14.49
N ILE A 575 -41.91 -14.65 15.23
CA ILE A 575 -43.32 -14.98 15.39
C ILE A 575 -43.92 -13.93 16.32
N TYR A 576 -44.68 -13.00 15.77
CA TYR A 576 -45.55 -12.15 16.56
C TYR A 576 -46.67 -13.02 17.12
N VAL A 577 -46.61 -13.30 18.42
CA VAL A 577 -47.66 -13.97 19.17
C VAL A 577 -48.68 -12.94 19.62
#